data_064ed033510330ab68ac3e6b762f7992
#
_entry.id   064ed033510330ab68ac3e6b762f7992
#
_cell.length_a   1.000
_cell.length_b   1.000
_cell.length_c   1.000
_cell.angle_alpha   90.00
_cell.angle_beta   90.00
_cell.angle_gamma   90.00
#
_symmetry.space_group_name_H-M   'P 1'
#
loop_
_entity.id
_entity.type
_entity.pdbx_description
1 polymer ?
#
loop_
_entity_poly.entity_id
_entity_poly.type
_entity_poly.pdbx_seq_one_letter_code
_entity_poly.pdbx_strand_id
1 'polypeptide(L)'
;LDIPAARKFGAWDDLRGAASAAAFSDGIKRTAVQHHGLVGRSFLEKLTHDTRDFCAMLELVKTLPMFSAEGGEGQDKRAAGRFALIGLSGELATEYGLTGWQESEAIHAAAEGFRLWRSMRGTGNDERRQIAERLSGFLERHGDGRFSDADSRDEVSVKDRAGWWRDTTDGR
;
A
#
# COMPACT_ATOMS: atom_id res chain seq x y z
N LEU A 1 -6.96 2.59 -8.85
CA LEU A 1 -5.63 2.98 -9.38
C LEU A 1 -5.87 4.07 -10.40
N ASP A 2 -5.61 5.33 -10.03
CA ASP A 2 -5.64 6.44 -10.99
C ASP A 2 -4.36 6.41 -11.82
N ILE A 3 -4.51 6.05 -13.09
CA ILE A 3 -3.42 6.09 -14.06
C ILE A 3 -3.37 7.52 -14.59
N PRO A 4 -2.26 8.27 -14.43
CA PRO A 4 -2.18 9.63 -14.94
C PRO A 4 -2.42 9.66 -16.45
N ALA A 5 -3.41 10.43 -16.90
CA ALA A 5 -3.77 10.57 -18.32
C ALA A 5 -2.63 11.17 -19.18
N ALA A 6 -1.58 11.72 -18.55
CA ALA A 6 -0.45 12.36 -19.20
C ALA A 6 0.66 11.42 -19.68
N ARG A 7 0.62 10.12 -19.35
CA ARG A 7 1.65 9.18 -19.82
C ARG A 7 1.35 8.67 -21.23
N LYS A 8 2.35 8.70 -22.09
CA LYS A 8 2.27 8.32 -23.53
C LYS A 8 1.58 6.96 -23.77
N PHE A 9 1.81 6.00 -22.89
CA PHE A 9 1.30 4.63 -23.00
C PHE A 9 0.42 4.20 -21.82
N GLY A 10 -0.13 5.16 -21.07
CA GLY A 10 -0.97 4.90 -19.89
C GLY A 10 -0.17 4.28 -18.74
N ALA A 11 -0.47 3.03 -18.38
CA ALA A 11 0.22 2.32 -17.31
C ALA A 11 1.63 1.83 -17.67
N TRP A 12 2.00 1.88 -18.96
CA TRP A 12 3.23 1.28 -19.47
C TRP A 12 4.26 2.35 -19.80
N ASP A 13 5.51 2.10 -19.45
CA ASP A 13 6.64 2.97 -19.83
C ASP A 13 7.19 2.60 -21.20
N ASP A 14 7.12 1.30 -21.59
CA ASP A 14 7.56 0.77 -22.87
C ASP A 14 6.58 -0.31 -23.34
N LEU A 15 6.30 -0.33 -24.63
CA LEU A 15 5.41 -1.31 -25.26
C LEU A 15 6.14 -2.56 -25.80
N ARG A 16 7.46 -2.63 -25.65
CA ARG A 16 8.28 -3.76 -26.07
C ARG A 16 8.00 -4.21 -27.53
N GLY A 17 7.78 -3.24 -28.41
CA GLY A 17 7.47 -3.51 -29.81
C GLY A 17 6.00 -3.81 -30.14
N ALA A 18 5.08 -3.78 -29.17
CA ALA A 18 3.66 -3.93 -29.43
C ALA A 18 3.09 -2.69 -30.14
N ALA A 19 2.09 -2.90 -31.02
CA ALA A 19 1.49 -1.84 -31.82
C ALA A 19 0.76 -0.78 -31.01
N SER A 20 0.26 -1.13 -29.81
CA SER A 20 -0.45 -0.19 -28.89
C SER A 20 -0.39 -0.70 -27.45
N ALA A 21 -0.70 0.17 -26.49
CA ALA A 21 -0.84 -0.18 -25.07
C ALA A 21 -1.91 -1.26 -24.84
N ALA A 22 -3.01 -1.20 -25.59
CA ALA A 22 -4.05 -2.22 -25.55
C ALA A 22 -3.54 -3.59 -26.07
N ALA A 23 -2.87 -3.61 -27.22
CA ALA A 23 -2.28 -4.82 -27.78
C ALA A 23 -1.22 -5.43 -26.83
N PHE A 24 -0.42 -4.61 -26.16
CA PHE A 24 0.55 -5.04 -25.16
C PHE A 24 -0.16 -5.67 -23.94
N SER A 25 -1.18 -5.01 -23.40
CA SER A 25 -1.98 -5.53 -22.27
C SER A 25 -2.67 -6.85 -22.61
N ASP A 26 -3.24 -6.96 -23.81
CA ASP A 26 -3.89 -8.20 -24.27
C ASP A 26 -2.88 -9.32 -24.51
N GLY A 27 -1.67 -8.97 -24.96
CA GLY A 27 -0.54 -9.91 -25.06
C GLY A 27 -0.17 -10.48 -23.69
N ILE A 28 0.00 -9.63 -22.69
CA ILE A 28 0.28 -10.05 -21.29
C ILE A 28 -0.82 -10.97 -20.76
N LYS A 29 -2.09 -10.59 -20.94
CA LYS A 29 -3.24 -11.41 -20.49
C LYS A 29 -3.21 -12.81 -21.13
N ARG A 30 -3.03 -12.90 -22.45
CA ARG A 30 -2.95 -14.20 -23.14
C ARG A 30 -1.80 -15.05 -22.63
N THR A 31 -0.62 -14.46 -22.47
CA THR A 31 0.57 -15.15 -21.94
C THR A 31 0.34 -15.63 -20.52
N ALA A 32 -0.27 -14.81 -19.66
CA ALA A 32 -0.58 -15.18 -18.27
C ALA A 32 -1.56 -16.35 -18.18
N VAL A 33 -2.55 -16.44 -19.08
CA VAL A 33 -3.48 -17.58 -19.14
C VAL A 33 -2.77 -18.87 -19.54
N GLN A 34 -1.82 -18.79 -20.48
CA GLN A 34 -1.09 -19.96 -20.99
C GLN A 34 0.01 -20.45 -20.05
N HIS A 35 0.64 -19.52 -19.31
CA HIS A 35 1.87 -19.76 -18.53
C HIS A 35 1.73 -19.41 -17.04
N HIS A 36 0.52 -19.47 -16.49
CA HIS A 36 0.28 -19.14 -15.08
C HIS A 36 0.94 -20.16 -14.14
N GLY A 37 1.41 -19.66 -12.99
CA GLY A 37 1.91 -20.48 -11.89
C GLY A 37 3.32 -21.05 -12.05
N LEU A 38 3.95 -20.94 -13.21
CA LEU A 38 5.26 -21.55 -13.46
C LEU A 38 6.37 -20.91 -12.63
N VAL A 39 6.45 -19.57 -12.62
CA VAL A 39 7.51 -18.84 -11.92
C VAL A 39 7.44 -19.06 -10.42
N GLY A 40 6.24 -18.93 -9.82
CA GLY A 40 6.05 -19.13 -8.38
C GLY A 40 6.41 -20.54 -7.93
N ARG A 41 6.05 -21.56 -8.72
CA ARG A 41 6.40 -22.96 -8.44
C ARG A 41 7.91 -23.16 -8.48
N SER A 42 8.55 -22.71 -9.54
CA SER A 42 10.02 -22.81 -9.70
C SER A 42 10.77 -22.04 -8.62
N PHE A 43 10.25 -20.89 -8.18
CA PHE A 43 10.79 -20.13 -7.05
C PHE A 43 10.75 -20.96 -5.75
N LEU A 44 9.59 -21.53 -5.42
CA LEU A 44 9.43 -22.35 -4.21
C LEU A 44 10.30 -23.60 -4.25
N GLU A 45 10.40 -24.28 -5.39
CA GLU A 45 11.27 -25.44 -5.56
C GLU A 45 12.75 -25.08 -5.30
N LYS A 46 13.24 -23.96 -5.84
CA LYS A 46 14.60 -23.49 -5.59
C LYS A 46 14.80 -23.04 -4.15
N LEU A 47 13.84 -22.30 -3.59
CA LEU A 47 13.88 -21.83 -2.22
C LEU A 47 13.96 -22.98 -1.20
N THR A 48 13.24 -24.08 -1.43
CA THR A 48 13.26 -25.24 -0.51
C THR A 48 14.57 -26.01 -0.55
N HIS A 49 15.36 -25.87 -1.61
CA HIS A 49 16.68 -26.49 -1.74
C HIS A 49 17.81 -25.54 -1.31
N ASP A 50 17.52 -24.28 -1.13
CA ASP A 50 18.49 -23.28 -0.70
C ASP A 50 18.65 -23.35 0.84
N THR A 51 19.87 -23.57 1.28
CA THR A 51 20.21 -23.76 2.71
C THR A 51 20.66 -22.50 3.42
N ARG A 52 20.61 -21.34 2.73
CA ARG A 52 21.01 -20.05 3.31
C ARG A 52 20.07 -19.62 4.45
N ASP A 53 20.59 -18.83 5.37
CA ASP A 53 19.78 -18.21 6.44
C ASP A 53 19.07 -16.96 5.89
N PHE A 54 17.84 -17.17 5.41
CA PHE A 54 17.01 -16.08 4.89
C PHE A 54 16.60 -15.07 5.96
N CYS A 55 16.51 -15.49 7.23
CA CYS A 55 16.23 -14.57 8.32
C CYS A 55 17.38 -13.58 8.51
N ALA A 56 18.61 -14.07 8.54
CA ALA A 56 19.80 -13.22 8.62
C ALA A 56 19.92 -12.31 7.39
N MET A 57 19.66 -12.83 6.18
CA MET A 57 19.64 -12.03 4.95
C MET A 57 18.61 -10.90 5.01
N LEU A 58 17.39 -11.20 5.47
CA LEU A 58 16.33 -10.20 5.61
C LEU A 58 16.71 -9.11 6.62
N GLU A 59 17.28 -9.50 7.76
CA GLU A 59 17.73 -8.51 8.74
C GLU A 59 18.82 -7.59 8.16
N LEU A 60 19.74 -8.11 7.36
CA LEU A 60 20.72 -7.28 6.65
C LEU A 60 20.04 -6.30 5.67
N VAL A 61 19.10 -6.79 4.85
CA VAL A 61 18.38 -5.92 3.90
C VAL A 61 17.60 -4.82 4.62
N LYS A 62 16.99 -5.11 5.76
CA LYS A 62 16.30 -4.10 6.58
C LYS A 62 17.21 -3.00 7.10
N THR A 63 18.51 -3.24 7.23
CA THR A 63 19.49 -2.22 7.68
C THR A 63 19.92 -1.28 6.56
N LEU A 64 19.57 -1.56 5.32
CA LEU A 64 19.93 -0.68 4.20
C LEU A 64 19.26 0.69 4.36
N PRO A 65 20.00 1.79 4.12
CA PRO A 65 19.49 3.15 4.32
C PRO A 65 18.19 3.44 3.56
N MET A 66 17.98 2.79 2.42
CA MET A 66 16.79 2.96 1.57
C MET A 66 15.51 2.41 2.22
N PHE A 67 15.62 1.54 3.22
CA PHE A 67 14.52 1.03 4.03
C PHE A 67 14.48 1.64 5.43
N SER A 68 15.25 2.70 5.68
CA SER A 68 15.21 3.40 6.96
C SER A 68 13.83 4.03 7.18
N ALA A 69 13.26 3.73 8.34
CA ALA A 69 12.02 4.34 8.83
C ALA A 69 12.29 5.31 9.98
N GLU A 70 13.44 6.01 9.96
CA GLU A 70 13.79 7.01 10.96
C GLU A 70 12.73 8.11 11.01
N GLY A 71 12.36 8.49 12.22
CA GLY A 71 11.28 9.46 12.47
C GLY A 71 9.86 8.94 12.20
N GLY A 72 9.72 7.70 11.71
CA GLY A 72 8.44 7.07 11.45
C GLY A 72 7.87 6.28 12.64
N GLU A 73 6.55 6.14 12.67
CA GLU A 73 5.83 5.34 13.66
C GLU A 73 5.95 3.82 13.38
N GLY A 74 5.37 3.00 14.26
CA GLY A 74 5.43 1.54 14.14
C GLY A 74 4.91 0.97 12.82
N GLN A 75 4.03 1.68 12.10
CA GLN A 75 3.56 1.28 10.78
C GLN A 75 4.62 1.48 9.70
N ASP A 76 5.41 2.56 9.77
CA ASP A 76 6.50 2.82 8.82
C ASP A 76 7.56 1.73 8.92
N LYS A 77 7.91 1.31 10.15
CA LYS A 77 8.84 0.20 10.39
C LYS A 77 8.32 -1.13 9.82
N ARG A 78 7.01 -1.40 10.00
CA ARG A 78 6.38 -2.60 9.41
C ARG A 78 6.33 -2.56 7.89
N ALA A 79 6.04 -1.40 7.31
CA ALA A 79 6.07 -1.21 5.87
C ALA A 79 7.49 -1.37 5.31
N ALA A 80 8.48 -0.72 5.91
CA ALA A 80 9.89 -0.87 5.54
C ALA A 80 10.31 -2.36 5.52
N GLY A 81 9.97 -3.11 6.57
CA GLY A 81 10.25 -4.54 6.63
C GLY A 81 9.56 -5.36 5.53
N ARG A 82 8.35 -4.99 5.13
CA ARG A 82 7.65 -5.65 4.01
C ARG A 82 8.30 -5.33 2.67
N PHE A 83 8.66 -4.07 2.43
CA PHE A 83 9.36 -3.69 1.20
C PHE A 83 10.76 -4.32 1.13
N ALA A 84 11.48 -4.40 2.25
CA ALA A 84 12.75 -5.13 2.33
C ALA A 84 12.58 -6.61 1.95
N LEU A 85 11.52 -7.27 2.46
CA LEU A 85 11.21 -8.66 2.10
C LEU A 85 10.89 -8.81 0.61
N ILE A 86 10.12 -7.88 0.03
CA ILE A 86 9.81 -7.87 -1.41
C ILE A 86 11.11 -7.75 -2.23
N GLY A 87 11.99 -6.81 -1.84
CA GLY A 87 13.28 -6.63 -2.49
C GLY A 87 14.14 -7.89 -2.43
N LEU A 88 14.32 -8.48 -1.24
CA LEU A 88 15.06 -9.71 -1.05
C LEU A 88 14.49 -10.86 -1.88
N SER A 89 13.17 -11.02 -1.90
CA SER A 89 12.52 -12.08 -2.69
C SER A 89 12.76 -11.91 -4.19
N GLY A 90 12.78 -10.66 -4.67
CA GLY A 90 13.10 -10.35 -6.07
C GLY A 90 14.55 -10.63 -6.43
N GLU A 91 15.51 -10.32 -5.54
CA GLU A 91 16.93 -10.67 -5.73
C GLU A 91 17.13 -12.19 -5.77
N LEU A 92 16.51 -12.93 -4.85
CA LEU A 92 16.55 -14.40 -4.87
C LEU A 92 15.97 -14.96 -6.18
N ALA A 93 14.86 -14.39 -6.66
CA ALA A 93 14.29 -14.82 -7.94
C ALA A 93 15.23 -14.51 -9.12
N THR A 94 15.98 -13.43 -9.06
CA THR A 94 16.99 -13.05 -10.05
C THR A 94 18.18 -14.01 -10.01
N GLU A 95 18.73 -14.29 -8.84
CA GLU A 95 19.78 -15.28 -8.63
C GLU A 95 19.36 -16.68 -9.09
N TYR A 96 18.11 -17.04 -8.90
CA TYR A 96 17.55 -18.30 -9.37
C TYR A 96 17.31 -18.36 -10.88
N GLY A 97 17.57 -17.26 -11.61
CA GLY A 97 17.37 -17.18 -13.05
C GLY A 97 15.91 -17.16 -13.49
N LEU A 98 14.99 -16.71 -12.61
CA LEU A 98 13.56 -16.67 -12.87
C LEU A 98 13.09 -15.31 -13.41
N THR A 99 13.93 -14.28 -13.29
CA THR A 99 13.69 -12.93 -13.83
C THR A 99 14.74 -12.61 -14.87
N GLY A 100 14.51 -11.56 -15.66
CA GLY A 100 15.52 -10.99 -16.54
C GLY A 100 16.16 -9.72 -15.95
N TRP A 101 16.07 -9.53 -14.65
CA TRP A 101 16.54 -8.33 -13.95
C TRP A 101 18.04 -8.40 -13.69
N GLN A 102 18.62 -7.22 -13.52
CA GLN A 102 19.99 -7.10 -13.06
C GLN A 102 20.07 -7.24 -11.53
N GLU A 103 21.26 -7.56 -11.04
CA GLU A 103 21.54 -7.57 -9.61
C GLU A 103 21.20 -6.21 -8.98
N SER A 104 20.58 -6.22 -7.82
CA SER A 104 20.07 -5.06 -7.06
C SER A 104 18.86 -4.33 -7.66
N GLU A 105 18.38 -4.72 -8.82
CA GLU A 105 17.23 -4.06 -9.47
C GLU A 105 15.95 -4.22 -8.63
N ALA A 106 15.72 -5.40 -8.08
CA ALA A 106 14.54 -5.67 -7.24
C ALA A 106 14.59 -4.89 -5.92
N ILE A 107 15.76 -4.79 -5.28
CA ILE A 107 15.93 -4.00 -4.06
C ILE A 107 15.67 -2.52 -4.34
N HIS A 108 16.21 -1.96 -5.41
CA HIS A 108 15.97 -0.56 -5.78
C HIS A 108 14.49 -0.30 -6.10
N ALA A 109 13.83 -1.19 -6.84
CA ALA A 109 12.41 -1.07 -7.14
C ALA A 109 11.54 -1.13 -5.86
N ALA A 110 11.86 -2.02 -4.93
CA ALA A 110 11.18 -2.11 -3.65
C ALA A 110 11.40 -0.86 -2.79
N ALA A 111 12.61 -0.32 -2.78
CA ALA A 111 12.93 0.92 -2.07
C ALA A 111 12.18 2.13 -2.64
N GLU A 112 12.08 2.24 -3.95
CA GLU A 112 11.27 3.27 -4.59
C GLU A 112 9.78 3.11 -4.27
N GLY A 113 9.27 1.88 -4.25
CA GLY A 113 7.92 1.57 -3.78
C GLY A 113 7.68 2.03 -2.33
N PHE A 114 8.64 1.80 -1.43
CA PHE A 114 8.58 2.27 -0.05
C PHE A 114 8.59 3.81 0.03
N ARG A 115 9.46 4.47 -0.73
CA ARG A 115 9.53 5.92 -0.81
C ARG A 115 8.20 6.53 -1.27
N LEU A 116 7.62 5.98 -2.34
CA LEU A 116 6.32 6.41 -2.87
C LEU A 116 5.19 6.18 -1.86
N TRP A 117 5.18 5.03 -1.21
CA TRP A 117 4.20 4.73 -0.17
C TRP A 117 4.27 5.75 0.98
N ARG A 118 5.48 6.09 1.45
CA ARG A 118 5.66 7.14 2.49
C ARG A 118 5.19 8.51 2.01
N SER A 119 5.51 8.89 0.77
CA SER A 119 5.14 10.21 0.23
C SER A 119 3.62 10.39 0.10
N MET A 120 2.89 9.33 -0.26
CA MET A 120 1.43 9.35 -0.39
C MET A 120 0.72 9.38 0.97
N ARG A 121 1.32 8.78 1.97
CA ARG A 121 0.73 8.65 3.30
C ARG A 121 0.97 9.86 4.20
N GLY A 122 2.04 10.61 3.96
CA GLY A 122 2.51 11.66 4.86
C GLY A 122 3.20 11.11 6.11
N THR A 123 3.74 12.02 6.93
CA THR A 123 4.36 11.68 8.22
C THR A 123 3.29 11.76 9.31
N GLY A 124 2.76 10.63 9.77
CA GLY A 124 1.80 10.62 10.86
C GLY A 124 0.97 9.34 10.95
N ASN A 125 0.21 9.21 12.03
CA ASN A 125 -0.71 8.10 12.22
C ASN A 125 -1.95 8.29 11.35
N ASP A 126 -1.90 7.70 10.15
CA ASP A 126 -2.98 7.78 9.16
C ASP A 126 -4.31 7.25 9.69
N GLU A 127 -4.28 6.30 10.64
CA GLU A 127 -5.48 5.80 11.31
C GLU A 127 -6.19 6.89 12.11
N ARG A 128 -5.45 7.72 12.85
CA ARG A 128 -6.04 8.84 13.59
C ARG A 128 -6.69 9.86 12.66
N ARG A 129 -6.00 10.19 11.56
CA ARG A 129 -6.55 11.09 10.55
C ARG A 129 -7.81 10.52 9.91
N GLN A 130 -7.78 9.25 9.50
CA GLN A 130 -8.94 8.58 8.92
C GLN A 130 -10.11 8.46 9.90
N ILE A 131 -9.84 8.19 11.19
CA ILE A 131 -10.87 8.19 12.24
C ILE A 131 -11.48 9.58 12.36
N ALA A 132 -10.65 10.63 12.44
CA ALA A 132 -11.13 12.00 12.53
C ALA A 132 -11.96 12.42 11.30
N GLU A 133 -11.50 12.12 10.09
CA GLU A 133 -12.22 12.37 8.85
C GLU A 133 -13.56 11.62 8.76
N ARG A 134 -13.58 10.34 9.17
CA ARG A 134 -14.82 9.54 9.21
C ARG A 134 -15.79 10.06 10.26
N LEU A 135 -15.29 10.47 11.43
CA LEU A 135 -16.10 11.05 12.48
C LEU A 135 -16.70 12.40 12.04
N SER A 136 -15.87 13.29 11.48
CA SER A 136 -16.34 14.56 10.92
C SER A 136 -17.42 14.34 9.86
N GLY A 137 -17.18 13.47 8.89
CA GLY A 137 -18.16 13.17 7.85
C GLY A 137 -19.41 12.46 8.36
N PHE A 138 -19.35 11.76 9.49
CA PHE A 138 -20.55 11.23 10.16
C PHE A 138 -21.34 12.35 10.83
N LEU A 139 -20.68 13.24 11.57
CA LEU A 139 -21.31 14.39 12.23
C LEU A 139 -21.94 15.35 11.20
N GLU A 140 -21.24 15.66 10.12
CA GLU A 140 -21.78 16.50 9.04
C GLU A 140 -23.06 15.93 8.42
N ARG A 141 -23.14 14.62 8.22
CA ARG A 141 -24.29 13.96 7.59
C ARG A 141 -25.45 13.72 8.55
N HIS A 142 -25.19 13.57 9.82
CA HIS A 142 -26.15 13.06 10.79
C HIS A 142 -26.30 13.94 12.04
N GLY A 143 -25.52 15.03 12.17
CA GLY A 143 -25.50 15.89 13.35
C GLY A 143 -26.89 16.40 13.72
N ASP A 144 -27.63 16.93 12.76
CA ASP A 144 -28.96 17.49 13.00
C ASP A 144 -30.06 16.43 13.14
N GLY A 145 -29.89 15.25 12.53
CA GLY A 145 -30.91 14.21 12.51
C GLY A 145 -30.78 13.11 13.57
N ARG A 146 -29.57 12.89 14.11
CA ARG A 146 -29.29 11.77 15.02
C ARG A 146 -28.69 12.17 16.36
N PHE A 147 -28.52 13.46 16.59
CA PHE A 147 -28.09 14.00 17.88
C PHE A 147 -29.18 14.93 18.45
N SER A 148 -29.30 14.97 19.75
CA SER A 148 -30.25 15.83 20.46
C SER A 148 -29.50 16.81 21.34
N ASP A 149 -30.10 17.98 21.55
CA ASP A 149 -29.63 18.93 22.53
C ASP A 149 -29.78 18.34 23.94
N ALA A 150 -28.70 18.28 24.70
CA ALA A 150 -28.67 17.71 26.03
C ALA A 150 -29.41 18.62 27.06
N ASP A 151 -29.56 19.91 26.76
CA ASP A 151 -30.18 20.91 27.63
C ASP A 151 -31.62 21.24 27.22
N SER A 152 -32.11 20.65 26.09
CA SER A 152 -33.49 20.79 25.65
C SER A 152 -34.44 20.03 26.56
N ARG A 153 -35.55 20.70 26.96
CA ARG A 153 -36.62 20.10 27.75
C ARG A 153 -37.66 19.37 26.88
N ASP A 154 -37.59 19.56 25.57
CA ASP A 154 -38.49 18.91 24.62
C ASP A 154 -37.95 17.52 24.26
N GLU A 155 -38.65 16.46 24.69
CA GLU A 155 -38.37 15.09 24.31
C GLU A 155 -38.76 14.83 22.85
N VAL A 156 -37.91 15.26 21.92
CA VAL A 156 -38.06 14.87 20.50
C VAL A 156 -37.55 13.45 20.36
N SER A 157 -38.44 12.55 19.89
CA SER A 157 -38.06 11.17 19.58
C SER A 157 -37.17 11.15 18.33
N VAL A 158 -35.87 10.94 18.52
CA VAL A 158 -34.89 10.79 17.45
C VAL A 158 -34.68 9.31 17.17
N LYS A 159 -35.04 8.88 15.97
CA LYS A 159 -34.80 7.49 15.52
C LYS A 159 -33.30 7.23 15.39
N ASP A 160 -32.85 6.11 15.94
CA ASP A 160 -31.43 5.70 15.91
C ASP A 160 -30.50 6.79 16.47
N ARG A 161 -30.84 7.37 17.62
CA ARG A 161 -30.06 8.43 18.26
C ARG A 161 -28.60 7.98 18.44
N ALA A 162 -27.66 8.77 17.91
CA ALA A 162 -26.23 8.54 18.01
C ALA A 162 -25.59 9.20 19.24
N GLY A 163 -26.21 10.26 19.76
CA GLY A 163 -25.70 10.98 20.94
C GLY A 163 -26.46 12.26 21.24
N TRP A 164 -25.84 13.04 22.11
CA TRP A 164 -26.31 14.40 22.52
C TRP A 164 -25.19 15.39 22.29
N TRP A 165 -25.54 16.60 21.97
CA TRP A 165 -24.64 17.74 21.93
C TRP A 165 -25.00 18.75 22.99
N ARG A 166 -24.07 19.58 23.38
CA ARG A 166 -24.27 20.70 24.31
C ARG A 166 -23.42 21.87 23.84
N ASP A 167 -24.03 23.07 23.82
CA ASP A 167 -23.25 24.27 23.56
C ASP A 167 -22.29 24.52 24.73
N THR A 168 -21.02 24.79 24.40
CA THR A 168 -20.01 25.19 25.36
C THR A 168 -19.46 26.56 24.97
N THR A 169 -18.78 27.24 25.88
CA THR A 169 -18.12 28.53 25.62
C THR A 169 -17.08 28.46 24.51
N ASP A 170 -16.56 27.25 24.20
CA ASP A 170 -15.52 27.01 23.21
C ASP A 170 -16.08 26.42 21.89
N GLY A 171 -17.40 26.39 21.74
CA GLY A 171 -18.08 25.81 20.57
C GLY A 171 -18.82 24.48 20.88
N ARG A 172 -19.43 23.89 19.86
CA ARG A 172 -20.19 22.64 19.95
C ARG A 172 -19.30 21.41 20.00
#